data_f8f72c62bcaa911e29aaf824707e9b8d
#
_entry.id   f8f72c62bcaa911e29aaf824707e9b8d
#
_cell.length_a   1.000
_cell.length_b   1.000
_cell.length_c   1.000
_cell.angle_alpha   90.00
_cell.angle_beta   90.00
_cell.angle_gamma   90.00
#
_symmetry.space_group_name_H-M   'P 1'
#
loop_
_entity.id
_entity.type
_entity.pdbx_description
1 polymer ?
#
loop_
_entity_poly.entity_id
_entity_poly.type
_entity_poly.pdbx_seq_one_letter_code
_entity_poly.pdbx_strand_id
1 'polypeptide(L)'
;MDMENAPARGKEHLEKAAQEENLMLFHIYDHGKLLNTVGTPRKARQYVMGNPLIAARMTRHDIRAGLYAPLRILVYEADDYTTRIEYDMPSSLFGQFDNPDITTVARSLDAKLASLIEKAGLAAKEAKILP
;
A
#
# COMPACT_ATOMS: atom_id res chain seq x y z
N MET A 1 14.12 2.19 -4.39
CA MET A 1 14.28 1.09 -3.43
C MET A 1 14.94 -0.09 -4.12
N ASP A 2 15.93 -0.67 -3.49
CA ASP A 2 16.64 -1.83 -4.03
C ASP A 2 15.91 -3.11 -3.62
N MET A 3 15.33 -3.79 -4.59
CA MET A 3 14.55 -5.00 -4.34
C MET A 3 15.41 -6.18 -3.87
N GLU A 4 16.69 -6.21 -4.20
CA GLU A 4 17.58 -7.29 -3.74
C GLU A 4 17.80 -7.23 -2.22
N ASN A 5 17.79 -6.03 -1.65
CA ASN A 5 17.95 -5.81 -0.23
C ASN A 5 16.61 -5.59 0.48
N ALA A 6 15.49 -5.80 -0.24
CA ALA A 6 14.17 -5.51 0.28
C ALA A 6 13.80 -6.27 1.58
N PRO A 7 14.26 -7.53 1.82
CA PRO A 7 13.94 -8.17 3.09
C PRO A 7 14.39 -7.36 4.30
N ALA A 8 15.55 -6.71 4.22
CA ALA A 8 16.08 -5.91 5.32
C ALA A 8 15.71 -4.43 5.19
N ARG A 9 16.10 -3.80 4.07
CA ARG A 9 15.97 -2.35 3.90
C ARG A 9 14.57 -1.89 3.52
N GLY A 10 13.93 -2.60 2.60
CA GLY A 10 12.59 -2.21 2.13
C GLY A 10 11.57 -2.27 3.25
N LYS A 11 11.58 -3.37 4.03
CA LYS A 11 10.70 -3.54 5.17
C LYS A 11 10.91 -2.43 6.20
N GLU A 12 12.17 -2.18 6.59
CA GLU A 12 12.50 -1.18 7.61
C GLU A 12 12.07 0.22 7.20
N HIS A 13 12.36 0.62 5.96
CA HIS A 13 12.00 1.93 5.45
C HIS A 13 10.49 2.11 5.37
N LEU A 14 9.78 1.11 4.86
CA LEU A 14 8.32 1.20 4.75
C LEU A 14 7.64 1.14 6.11
N GLU A 15 8.13 0.29 7.02
CA GLU A 15 7.57 0.21 8.36
C GLU A 15 7.74 1.52 9.12
N LYS A 16 8.92 2.12 9.03
CA LYS A 16 9.19 3.42 9.67
C LYS A 16 8.30 4.52 9.08
N ALA A 17 8.22 4.59 7.76
CA ALA A 17 7.37 5.57 7.09
C ALA A 17 5.89 5.38 7.45
N ALA A 18 5.44 4.13 7.54
CA ALA A 18 4.08 3.82 7.95
C ALA A 18 3.80 4.28 9.38
N GLN A 19 4.72 4.04 10.31
CA GLN A 19 4.58 4.47 11.70
C GLN A 19 4.47 5.99 11.80
N GLU A 20 5.24 6.73 11.00
CA GLU A 20 5.17 8.20 10.96
C GLU A 20 3.81 8.70 10.47
N GLU A 21 3.11 7.89 9.65
CA GLU A 21 1.76 8.18 9.18
C GLU A 21 0.68 7.53 10.05
N ASN A 22 1.06 6.99 11.20
CA ASN A 22 0.14 6.28 12.09
C ASN A 22 -0.53 5.08 11.42
N LEU A 23 0.24 4.37 10.61
CA LEU A 23 -0.15 3.12 9.96
C LEU A 23 0.72 1.98 10.46
N MET A 24 0.15 0.79 10.58
CA MET A 24 0.84 -0.42 11.01
C MET A 24 1.08 -1.32 9.81
N LEU A 25 2.29 -1.86 9.69
CA LEU A 25 2.58 -2.91 8.71
C LEU A 25 2.14 -4.25 9.30
N PHE A 26 1.13 -4.87 8.68
CA PHE A 26 0.57 -6.13 9.17
C PHE A 26 1.23 -7.35 8.56
N HIS A 27 1.56 -7.30 7.27
CA HIS A 27 2.09 -8.44 6.56
C HIS A 27 2.77 -8.02 5.28
N ILE A 28 3.69 -8.87 4.80
CA ILE A 28 4.34 -8.74 3.49
C ILE A 28 4.15 -10.06 2.75
N TYR A 29 3.51 -9.99 1.58
CA TYR A 29 3.43 -11.13 0.68
C TYR A 29 4.53 -11.02 -0.37
N ASP A 30 5.42 -12.01 -0.43
CA ASP A 30 6.51 -12.02 -1.41
C ASP A 30 6.06 -12.79 -2.65
N HIS A 31 5.45 -12.09 -3.59
CA HIS A 31 5.00 -12.67 -4.85
C HIS A 31 6.19 -13.10 -5.72
N GLY A 32 7.31 -12.38 -5.64
CA GLY A 32 8.52 -12.72 -6.39
C GLY A 32 9.08 -14.07 -5.99
N LYS A 33 9.07 -14.37 -4.70
CA LYS A 33 9.55 -15.67 -4.19
C LYS A 33 8.69 -16.81 -4.74
N LEU A 34 7.39 -16.64 -4.79
CA LEU A 34 6.49 -17.63 -5.37
C LEU A 34 6.74 -17.79 -6.86
N LEU A 35 6.92 -16.69 -7.58
CA LEU A 35 7.20 -16.73 -9.02
C LEU A 35 8.52 -17.43 -9.34
N ASN A 36 9.54 -17.28 -8.49
CA ASN A 36 10.78 -18.05 -8.63
C ASN A 36 10.53 -19.54 -8.57
N THR A 37 9.63 -19.96 -7.67
CA THR A 37 9.30 -21.38 -7.48
C THR A 37 8.66 -21.98 -8.73
N VAL A 38 7.89 -21.22 -9.48
CA VAL A 38 7.21 -21.67 -10.70
C VAL A 38 8.01 -21.35 -11.98
N GLY A 39 9.27 -20.94 -11.85
CA GLY A 39 10.16 -20.75 -12.99
C GLY A 39 10.00 -19.44 -13.75
N THR A 40 9.33 -18.46 -13.15
CA THR A 40 9.13 -17.11 -13.73
C THR A 40 9.72 -16.06 -12.78
N PRO A 41 11.06 -15.92 -12.72
CA PRO A 41 11.67 -15.02 -11.72
C PRO A 41 11.28 -13.55 -11.94
N ARG A 42 10.66 -12.97 -10.91
CA ARG A 42 10.29 -11.57 -10.84
C ARG A 42 10.49 -11.10 -9.40
N LYS A 43 10.71 -9.81 -9.21
CA LYS A 43 10.79 -9.21 -7.88
C LYS A 43 9.50 -8.44 -7.63
N ALA A 44 8.73 -8.86 -6.63
CA ALA A 44 7.47 -8.22 -6.28
C ALA A 44 7.08 -8.54 -4.85
N ARG A 45 6.65 -7.50 -4.12
CA ARG A 45 6.16 -7.63 -2.75
C ARG A 45 4.92 -6.79 -2.55
N GLN A 46 3.95 -7.36 -1.86
CA GLN A 46 2.77 -6.64 -1.43
C GLN A 46 2.88 -6.33 0.06
N TYR A 47 2.81 -5.06 0.40
CA TYR A 47 2.82 -4.59 1.78
C TYR A 47 1.38 -4.30 2.20
N VAL A 48 0.94 -4.99 3.26
CA VAL A 48 -0.41 -4.85 3.80
C VAL A 48 -0.31 -4.02 5.07
N MET A 49 -0.99 -2.88 5.10
CA MET A 49 -0.87 -1.94 6.21
C MET A 49 -2.17 -1.21 6.48
N GLY A 50 -2.28 -0.64 7.66
CA GLY A 50 -3.45 0.12 8.02
C GLY A 50 -3.47 0.52 9.49
N ASN A 51 -4.61 1.04 9.91
CA ASN A 51 -4.87 1.37 11.29
C ASN A 51 -6.30 0.95 11.61
N PRO A 52 -6.49 -0.02 12.54
CA PRO A 52 -7.82 -0.52 12.85
C PRO A 52 -8.80 0.55 13.32
N LEU A 53 -8.32 1.58 14.02
CA LEU A 53 -9.16 2.66 14.50
C LEU A 53 -9.62 3.56 13.35
N ILE A 54 -8.75 3.78 12.36
CA ILE A 54 -9.12 4.53 11.16
C ILE A 54 -10.13 3.72 10.33
N ALA A 55 -9.88 2.40 10.18
CA ALA A 55 -10.81 1.52 9.48
C ALA A 55 -12.20 1.54 10.13
N ALA A 56 -12.26 1.52 11.46
CA ALA A 56 -13.52 1.55 12.19
C ALA A 56 -14.31 2.82 11.94
N ARG A 57 -13.64 3.94 11.68
CA ARG A 57 -14.31 5.21 11.32
C ARG A 57 -15.08 5.11 10.00
N MET A 58 -14.72 4.14 9.15
CA MET A 58 -15.44 3.87 7.91
C MET A 58 -16.44 2.73 8.06
N THR A 59 -16.00 1.61 8.66
CA THR A 59 -16.87 0.44 8.79
C THR A 59 -18.08 0.67 9.69
N ARG A 60 -18.00 1.60 10.62
CA ARG A 60 -19.16 1.96 11.45
C ARG A 60 -20.29 2.59 10.62
N HIS A 61 -19.99 3.19 9.47
CA HIS A 61 -21.00 3.78 8.57
C HIS A 61 -21.50 2.77 7.55
N ASP A 62 -20.61 1.90 7.06
CA ASP A 62 -20.96 0.83 6.12
C ASP A 62 -19.99 -0.31 6.33
N ILE A 63 -20.49 -1.44 6.83
CA ILE A 63 -19.67 -2.60 7.15
C ILE A 63 -18.92 -3.14 5.92
N ARG A 64 -19.45 -2.91 4.71
CA ARG A 64 -18.82 -3.36 3.47
C ARG A 64 -17.48 -2.66 3.19
N ALA A 65 -17.24 -1.52 3.85
CA ALA A 65 -15.93 -0.86 3.76
C ALA A 65 -14.81 -1.80 4.22
N GLY A 66 -15.11 -2.76 5.08
CA GLY A 66 -14.14 -3.77 5.53
C GLY A 66 -13.58 -4.63 4.40
N LEU A 67 -14.24 -4.68 3.24
CA LEU A 67 -13.72 -5.40 2.09
C LEU A 67 -12.41 -4.77 1.56
N TYR A 68 -12.23 -3.47 1.73
CA TYR A 68 -11.10 -2.72 1.18
C TYR A 68 -10.06 -2.31 2.24
N ALA A 69 -10.22 -2.78 3.47
CA ALA A 69 -9.24 -2.61 4.54
C ALA A 69 -8.69 -3.99 4.94
N PRO A 70 -7.39 -4.12 5.21
CA PRO A 70 -6.33 -3.09 5.20
C PRO A 70 -5.94 -2.59 3.80
N LEU A 71 -5.12 -1.52 3.80
CA LEU A 71 -4.55 -0.98 2.56
C LEU A 71 -3.44 -1.88 2.04
N ARG A 72 -3.18 -1.84 0.73
CA ARG A 72 -2.18 -2.68 0.08
C ARG A 72 -1.35 -1.85 -0.88
N ILE A 73 -0.04 -2.05 -0.84
CA ILE A 73 0.91 -1.41 -1.75
C ILE A 73 1.73 -2.51 -2.39
N LEU A 74 1.77 -2.54 -3.73
CA LEU A 74 2.62 -3.46 -4.48
C LEU A 74 3.89 -2.72 -4.92
N VAL A 75 5.05 -3.27 -4.56
CA VAL A 75 6.35 -2.77 -5.01
C VAL A 75 6.98 -3.88 -5.84
N TYR A 76 7.34 -3.56 -7.09
CA TYR A 76 7.84 -4.58 -8.00
C TYR A 76 8.86 -4.01 -8.98
N GLU A 77 9.64 -4.90 -9.59
CA GLU A 77 10.54 -4.57 -10.66
C GLU A 77 9.82 -4.75 -12.00
N ALA A 78 9.75 -3.66 -12.78
CA ALA A 78 9.14 -3.67 -14.09
C ALA A 78 10.07 -4.29 -15.14
N ASP A 79 9.57 -4.51 -16.37
CA ASP A 79 10.34 -5.13 -17.45
C ASP A 79 11.57 -4.32 -17.84
N ASP A 80 11.57 -3.02 -17.63
CA ASP A 80 12.73 -2.14 -17.85
C ASP A 80 13.68 -2.06 -16.64
N TYR A 81 13.51 -2.95 -15.67
CA TYR A 81 14.28 -3.03 -14.44
C TYR A 81 14.13 -1.85 -13.49
N THR A 82 13.16 -0.96 -13.74
CA THR A 82 12.84 0.10 -12.76
C THR A 82 11.95 -0.45 -11.66
N THR A 83 12.09 0.09 -10.45
CA THR A 83 11.20 -0.22 -9.34
C THR A 83 9.92 0.60 -9.50
N ARG A 84 8.77 -0.08 -9.43
CA ARG A 84 7.46 0.53 -9.54
C ARG A 84 6.64 0.27 -8.31
N ILE A 85 5.71 1.20 -8.05
CA ILE A 85 4.77 1.11 -6.95
C ILE A 85 3.37 1.25 -7.51
N GLU A 86 2.49 0.35 -7.11
CA GLU A 86 1.08 0.44 -7.47
C GLU A 86 0.22 0.26 -6.23
N TYR A 87 -0.82 1.03 -6.15
CA TYR A 87 -1.84 0.88 -5.12
C TYR A 87 -3.15 1.50 -5.60
N ASP A 88 -4.25 0.99 -5.06
CA ASP A 88 -5.55 1.60 -5.29
C ASP A 88 -5.67 2.84 -4.41
N MET A 89 -6.06 3.96 -5.00
CA MET A 89 -6.31 5.17 -4.24
C MET A 89 -7.49 4.93 -3.27
N PRO A 90 -7.29 5.08 -1.96
CA PRO A 90 -8.36 4.81 -1.00
C PRO A 90 -9.69 5.49 -1.32
N SER A 91 -9.67 6.77 -1.69
CA SER A 91 -10.90 7.49 -2.00
C SER A 91 -11.64 6.89 -3.20
N SER A 92 -10.93 6.24 -4.13
CA SER A 92 -11.55 5.55 -5.26
C SER A 92 -12.33 4.31 -4.79
N LEU A 93 -11.76 3.54 -3.86
CA LEU A 93 -12.41 2.34 -3.34
C LEU A 93 -13.56 2.68 -2.39
N PHE A 94 -13.28 3.48 -1.38
CA PHE A 94 -14.26 3.80 -0.35
C PHE A 94 -15.31 4.80 -0.80
N GLY A 95 -15.02 5.58 -1.83
CA GLY A 95 -15.98 6.51 -2.43
C GLY A 95 -17.19 5.82 -3.06
N GLN A 96 -17.08 4.52 -3.34
CA GLN A 96 -18.17 3.73 -3.92
C GLN A 96 -19.41 3.66 -3.01
N PHE A 97 -19.24 3.90 -1.72
CA PHE A 97 -20.34 3.80 -0.75
C PHE A 97 -21.20 5.07 -0.67
N ASP A 98 -20.82 6.12 -1.39
CA ASP A 98 -21.56 7.40 -1.44
C ASP A 98 -21.90 7.95 -0.05
N ASN A 99 -20.95 7.80 0.88
CA ASN A 99 -21.08 8.30 2.24
C ASN A 99 -20.01 9.36 2.50
N PRO A 100 -20.42 10.63 2.75
CA PRO A 100 -19.45 11.72 2.94
C PRO A 100 -18.46 11.49 4.08
N ASP A 101 -18.91 10.84 5.17
CA ASP A 101 -18.03 10.57 6.31
C ASP A 101 -16.95 9.54 5.94
N ILE A 102 -17.33 8.51 5.19
CA ILE A 102 -16.36 7.52 4.67
C ILE A 102 -15.40 8.20 3.70
N THR A 103 -15.89 8.99 2.76
CA THR A 103 -15.06 9.69 1.77
C THR A 103 -14.05 10.61 2.43
N THR A 104 -14.43 11.32 3.49
CA THR A 104 -13.51 12.19 4.23
C THR A 104 -12.34 11.40 4.83
N VAL A 105 -12.63 10.26 5.45
CA VAL A 105 -11.60 9.39 6.01
C VAL A 105 -10.71 8.84 4.89
N ALA A 106 -11.31 8.38 3.78
CA ALA A 106 -10.57 7.83 2.66
C ALA A 106 -9.61 8.85 2.05
N ARG A 107 -10.01 10.11 1.93
CA ARG A 107 -9.13 11.18 1.43
C ARG A 107 -7.94 11.43 2.36
N SER A 108 -8.15 11.30 3.67
CA SER A 108 -7.03 11.38 4.61
C SER A 108 -6.05 10.22 4.41
N LEU A 109 -6.54 9.04 4.04
CA LEU A 109 -5.69 7.90 3.72
C LEU A 109 -4.94 8.11 2.40
N ASP A 110 -5.55 8.76 1.40
CA ASP A 110 -4.84 9.15 0.17
C ASP A 110 -3.58 9.96 0.51
N ALA A 111 -3.74 10.96 1.37
CA ALA A 111 -2.64 11.83 1.78
C ALA A 111 -1.57 11.06 2.56
N LYS A 112 -2.00 10.15 3.44
CA LYS A 112 -1.07 9.33 4.22
C LYS A 112 -0.24 8.41 3.33
N LEU A 113 -0.83 7.77 2.33
CA LEU A 113 -0.10 6.91 1.41
C LEU A 113 0.88 7.69 0.55
N ALA A 114 0.47 8.86 0.04
CA ALA A 114 1.37 9.72 -0.71
C ALA A 114 2.60 10.15 0.12
N SER A 115 2.36 10.55 1.37
CA SER A 115 3.42 10.94 2.30
C SER A 115 4.33 9.75 2.65
N LEU A 116 3.74 8.58 2.87
CA LEU A 116 4.48 7.35 3.16
C LEU A 116 5.45 7.01 2.03
N ILE A 117 4.98 7.05 0.80
CA ILE A 117 5.80 6.75 -0.38
C ILE A 117 6.96 7.73 -0.48
N GLU A 118 6.71 9.01 -0.26
CA GLU A 118 7.76 10.03 -0.27
C GLU A 118 8.78 9.77 0.84
N LYS A 119 8.33 9.54 2.07
CA LYS A 119 9.20 9.27 3.23
C LYS A 119 10.02 7.99 3.07
N ALA A 120 9.48 7.01 2.38
CA ALA A 120 10.19 5.76 2.12
C ALA A 120 11.27 5.92 1.03
N GLY A 121 11.40 7.12 0.44
CA GLY A 121 12.39 7.39 -0.60
C GLY A 121 12.00 6.85 -1.95
N LEU A 122 10.71 6.61 -2.16
CA LEU A 122 10.19 6.12 -3.45
C LEU A 122 9.77 7.31 -4.30
N ALA A 123 10.16 7.31 -5.58
CA ALA A 123 9.86 8.43 -6.47
C ALA A 123 8.37 8.43 -6.83
N ALA A 124 7.72 9.59 -6.68
CA ALA A 124 6.30 9.74 -6.99
C ALA A 124 5.96 9.36 -8.45
N LYS A 125 6.88 9.64 -9.38
CA LYS A 125 6.71 9.30 -10.80
C LYS A 125 6.64 7.79 -11.07
N GLU A 126 7.06 6.99 -10.09
CA GLU A 126 7.01 5.53 -10.18
C GLU A 126 5.74 4.98 -9.54
N ALA A 127 4.96 5.83 -8.91
CA ALA A 127 3.69 5.42 -8.33
C ALA A 127 2.62 5.39 -9.42
N LYS A 128 1.91 4.26 -9.49
CA LYS A 128 0.78 4.10 -10.39
C LYS A 128 -0.46 3.91 -9.54
N ILE A 129 -1.40 4.84 -9.69
CA ILE A 129 -2.65 4.81 -8.93
C ILE A 129 -3.72 4.18 -9.81
N LEU A 130 -4.32 3.09 -9.30
CA LEU A 130 -5.39 2.39 -10.00
C LEU A 130 -6.74 3.01 -9.66
N PRO A 131 -7.64 3.14 -10.63
CA PRO A 131 -8.97 3.70 -10.40
C PRO A 131 -9.85 2.83 -9.48
#